data_1f10f15aa3d6e863a13d884f1b68315b
#
_entry.id   1f10f15aa3d6e863a13d884f1b68315b
#
_cell.length_a   1.000
_cell.length_b   1.000
_cell.length_c   1.000
_cell.angle_alpha   90.00
_cell.angle_beta   90.00
_cell.angle_gamma   90.00
#
_symmetry.space_group_name_H-M   'P 1'
#
loop_
_entity.id
_entity.type
_entity.pdbx_description
1 polymer ?
#
loop_
_entity_poly.entity_id
_entity_poly.type
_entity_poly.pdbx_seq_one_letter_code
_entity_poly.pdbx_strand_id
1 'polypeptide(L)'
;GNEVDGAWNLGMKKADVYAWDAREAAKAVKRVDNSLELIAVGSSGTQLDTYLEWDRTVLETVYEEYDYISLHRYMGMKDIDAPDSYDRKDTGDYLELAERFERNIQDVIAACDYVKGRKHSQKTMYISADEYNVIDIDGEDEEGSGKPQIPWQIGPAGSQRGMTMKSTLLFGLTMIKLF
;
A
#
# COMPACT_ATOMS: atom_id res chain seq x y z
N GLY A 1 11.16 6.25 1.08
CA GLY A 1 10.11 7.25 1.20
C GLY A 1 8.77 6.59 1.40
N ASN A 2 7.78 7.32 1.88
CA ASN A 2 6.43 6.82 2.06
C ASN A 2 5.58 7.20 0.85
N GLU A 3 4.82 6.24 0.27
CA GLU A 3 3.83 6.47 -0.78
C GLU A 3 4.28 7.45 -1.89
N VAL A 4 5.50 7.24 -2.39
CA VAL A 4 6.10 8.17 -3.36
C VAL A 4 5.49 8.10 -4.76
N ASP A 5 4.61 7.13 -5.01
CA ASP A 5 3.79 6.98 -6.22
C ASP A 5 2.49 7.78 -6.15
N GLY A 6 2.08 8.22 -4.94
CA GLY A 6 0.83 8.92 -4.70
C GLY A 6 0.92 10.43 -4.96
N ALA A 7 -0.04 10.96 -5.74
CA ALA A 7 -0.11 12.37 -6.08
C ALA A 7 -0.40 13.30 -4.88
N TRP A 8 -0.81 12.72 -3.75
CA TRP A 8 -1.03 13.45 -2.49
C TRP A 8 0.27 13.78 -1.74
N ASN A 9 1.39 13.18 -2.13
CA ASN A 9 2.67 13.41 -1.49
C ASN A 9 3.52 14.44 -2.24
N LEU A 10 4.12 15.37 -1.48
CA LEU A 10 5.16 16.24 -2.03
C LEU A 10 6.36 15.38 -2.42
N GLY A 11 6.85 15.60 -3.63
CA GLY A 11 7.98 14.81 -4.13
C GLY A 11 7.60 13.47 -4.74
N MET A 12 6.33 13.29 -5.14
CA MET A 12 5.90 12.16 -5.95
C MET A 12 6.88 11.89 -7.09
N LYS A 13 7.16 10.62 -7.33
CA LYS A 13 8.09 10.18 -8.38
C LYS A 13 7.43 9.19 -9.32
N LYS A 14 7.98 9.08 -10.51
CA LYS A 14 7.71 7.94 -11.38
C LYS A 14 8.49 6.72 -10.88
N ALA A 15 7.99 5.53 -11.20
CA ALA A 15 8.56 4.27 -10.72
C ALA A 15 10.04 4.09 -11.08
N ASP A 16 10.42 4.43 -12.31
CA ASP A 16 11.79 4.35 -12.80
C ASP A 16 12.74 5.30 -12.05
N VAL A 17 12.30 6.53 -11.81
CA VAL A 17 13.07 7.53 -11.07
C VAL A 17 13.26 7.10 -9.62
N TYR A 18 12.17 6.65 -8.96
CA TYR A 18 12.27 6.13 -7.61
C TYR A 18 13.21 4.92 -7.54
N ALA A 19 13.07 3.98 -8.45
CA ALA A 19 13.85 2.75 -8.46
C ALA A 19 15.35 3.01 -8.57
N TRP A 20 15.77 3.98 -9.37
CA TRP A 20 17.16 4.43 -9.46
C TRP A 20 17.67 5.02 -8.16
N ASP A 21 16.92 5.95 -7.57
CA ASP A 21 17.29 6.56 -6.29
C ASP A 21 17.37 5.51 -5.17
N ALA A 22 16.40 4.60 -5.12
CA ALA A 22 16.36 3.51 -4.16
C ALA A 22 17.58 2.59 -4.29
N ARG A 23 17.96 2.24 -5.51
CA ARG A 23 19.14 1.41 -5.76
C ARG A 23 20.43 2.06 -5.27
N GLU A 24 20.62 3.35 -5.55
CA GLU A 24 21.82 4.06 -5.09
C GLU A 24 21.81 4.24 -3.57
N ALA A 25 20.63 4.47 -2.96
CA ALA A 25 20.48 4.51 -1.51
C ALA A 25 20.83 3.14 -0.87
N ALA A 26 20.36 2.03 -1.45
CA ALA A 26 20.66 0.70 -0.97
C ALA A 26 22.18 0.42 -0.97
N LYS A 27 22.86 0.79 -2.05
CA LYS A 27 24.34 0.64 -2.12
C LYS A 27 25.05 1.44 -1.04
N ALA A 28 24.56 2.65 -0.73
CA ALA A 28 25.14 3.47 0.32
C ALA A 28 24.91 2.86 1.71
N VAL A 29 23.69 2.40 1.99
CA VAL A 29 23.33 1.75 3.27
C VAL A 29 24.13 0.44 3.46
N LYS A 30 24.14 -0.43 2.46
CA LYS A 30 24.85 -1.72 2.51
C LYS A 30 26.38 -1.57 2.64
N ARG A 31 26.96 -0.42 2.27
CA ARG A 31 28.36 -0.11 2.54
C ARG A 31 28.64 0.19 4.01
N VAL A 32 27.66 0.75 4.70
CA VAL A 32 27.78 1.03 6.14
C VAL A 32 27.56 -0.25 6.94
N ASP A 33 26.50 -0.99 6.63
CA ASP A 33 26.18 -2.25 7.25
C ASP A 33 25.44 -3.16 6.25
N ASN A 34 26.09 -4.20 5.80
CA ASN A 34 25.54 -5.14 4.83
C ASN A 34 24.49 -6.10 5.42
N SER A 35 24.37 -6.16 6.75
CA SER A 35 23.39 -7.01 7.43
C SER A 35 21.99 -6.40 7.49
N LEU A 36 21.86 -5.09 7.21
CA LEU A 36 20.57 -4.41 7.23
C LEU A 36 19.67 -4.91 6.11
N GLU A 37 18.47 -5.32 6.47
CA GLU A 37 17.40 -5.63 5.51
C GLU A 37 16.74 -4.35 5.03
N LEU A 38 16.39 -4.30 3.74
CA LEU A 38 15.83 -3.12 3.09
C LEU A 38 14.45 -3.42 2.52
N ILE A 39 13.54 -2.44 2.69
CA ILE A 39 12.18 -2.49 2.15
C ILE A 39 12.08 -1.47 1.01
N ALA A 40 11.75 -1.92 -0.20
CA ALA A 40 11.43 -1.05 -1.32
C ALA A 40 9.97 -0.58 -1.23
N VAL A 41 9.69 0.64 -1.68
CA VAL A 41 8.30 1.13 -1.72
C VAL A 41 7.55 0.45 -2.85
N GLY A 42 6.49 -0.27 -2.50
CA GLY A 42 5.52 -0.82 -3.42
C GLY A 42 4.39 0.17 -3.75
N SER A 43 3.40 -0.29 -4.50
CA SER A 43 2.21 0.51 -4.81
C SER A 43 1.45 0.91 -3.54
N SER A 44 1.11 2.19 -3.42
CA SER A 44 0.39 2.75 -2.25
C SER A 44 -1.09 2.35 -2.19
N GLY A 45 -1.62 1.72 -3.23
CA GLY A 45 -2.98 1.22 -3.26
C GLY A 45 -3.40 0.70 -4.62
N THR A 46 -4.40 -0.18 -4.60
CA THR A 46 -4.91 -0.87 -5.78
C THR A 46 -5.71 0.03 -6.73
N GLN A 47 -6.10 1.23 -6.26
CA GLN A 47 -6.87 2.22 -7.03
C GLN A 47 -6.00 3.09 -7.96
N LEU A 48 -4.68 2.99 -7.87
CA LEU A 48 -3.79 3.79 -8.71
C LEU A 48 -3.66 3.19 -10.11
N ASP A 49 -3.67 4.02 -11.13
CA ASP A 49 -3.44 3.60 -12.52
C ASP A 49 -2.09 2.89 -12.71
N THR A 50 -1.16 3.12 -11.78
CA THR A 50 0.17 2.52 -11.77
C THR A 50 0.27 1.23 -10.97
N TYR A 51 -0.84 0.74 -10.39
CA TYR A 51 -0.87 -0.48 -9.59
C TYR A 51 -0.23 -1.67 -10.32
N LEU A 52 0.59 -2.44 -9.66
CA LEU A 52 1.43 -3.54 -10.16
C LEU A 52 2.48 -3.13 -11.21
N GLU A 53 2.22 -2.15 -12.05
CA GLU A 53 3.22 -1.62 -12.98
C GLU A 53 4.33 -0.88 -12.22
N TRP A 54 3.97 -0.16 -11.15
CA TRP A 54 4.91 0.41 -10.20
C TRP A 54 5.79 -0.69 -9.59
N ASP A 55 5.17 -1.69 -9.00
CA ASP A 55 5.86 -2.79 -8.31
C ASP A 55 6.83 -3.50 -9.26
N ARG A 56 6.36 -3.85 -10.45
CA ARG A 56 7.18 -4.48 -11.49
C ARG A 56 8.40 -3.62 -11.85
N THR A 57 8.19 -2.33 -12.11
CA THR A 57 9.25 -1.41 -12.54
C THR A 57 10.30 -1.21 -11.46
N VAL A 58 9.86 -1.05 -10.21
CA VAL A 58 10.76 -0.93 -9.07
C VAL A 58 11.56 -2.21 -8.89
N LEU A 59 10.89 -3.37 -8.84
CA LEU A 59 11.53 -4.67 -8.65
C LEU A 59 12.52 -5.01 -9.76
N GLU A 60 12.22 -4.67 -11.01
CA GLU A 60 13.17 -4.89 -12.13
C GLU A 60 14.52 -4.20 -11.89
N THR A 61 14.53 -3.10 -11.16
CA THR A 61 15.74 -2.31 -10.87
C THR A 61 16.43 -2.73 -9.57
N VAL A 62 15.65 -3.03 -8.50
CA VAL A 62 16.20 -3.16 -7.14
C VAL A 62 16.17 -4.58 -6.56
N TYR A 63 15.74 -5.59 -7.31
CA TYR A 63 15.47 -6.93 -6.81
C TYR A 63 16.60 -7.55 -5.99
N GLU A 64 17.84 -7.33 -6.40
CA GLU A 64 18.99 -7.94 -5.75
C GLU A 64 19.46 -7.16 -4.50
N GLU A 65 19.14 -5.86 -4.41
CA GLU A 65 19.57 -4.99 -3.32
C GLU A 65 18.59 -4.98 -2.14
N TYR A 66 17.30 -5.26 -2.38
CA TYR A 66 16.22 -5.16 -1.38
C TYR A 66 15.74 -6.54 -0.95
N ASP A 67 15.22 -6.64 0.25
CA ASP A 67 14.77 -7.87 0.87
C ASP A 67 13.25 -7.97 0.89
N TYR A 68 12.56 -6.83 0.96
CA TYR A 68 11.11 -6.72 0.97
C TYR A 68 10.62 -5.65 -0.01
N ILE A 69 9.36 -5.79 -0.41
CA ILE A 69 8.57 -4.72 -1.03
C ILE A 69 7.40 -4.38 -0.11
N SER A 70 7.14 -3.08 0.12
CA SER A 70 6.03 -2.66 0.97
C SER A 70 4.68 -2.83 0.27
N LEU A 71 3.65 -3.06 1.07
CA LEU A 71 2.26 -3.14 0.64
C LEU A 71 1.42 -2.30 1.58
N HIS A 72 0.73 -1.31 1.02
CA HIS A 72 -0.23 -0.48 1.74
C HIS A 72 -1.66 -0.83 1.35
N ARG A 73 -2.53 -0.91 2.31
CA ARG A 73 -3.94 -1.19 2.07
C ARG A 73 -4.84 -0.58 3.14
N TYR A 74 -5.66 0.35 2.72
CA TYR A 74 -6.76 0.86 3.52
C TYR A 74 -8.09 0.34 2.98
N MET A 75 -9.00 -0.04 3.88
CA MET A 75 -10.31 -0.61 3.54
C MET A 75 -11.38 0.10 4.36
N GLY A 76 -12.60 0.15 3.88
CA GLY A 76 -13.70 0.76 4.61
C GLY A 76 -14.99 0.89 3.80
N MET A 77 -15.95 1.66 4.29
CA MET A 77 -17.27 1.83 3.69
C MET A 77 -17.22 2.36 2.25
N LYS A 78 -16.22 3.20 1.92
CA LYS A 78 -15.90 3.66 0.57
C LYS A 78 -14.62 2.98 0.12
N ASP A 79 -14.71 1.75 -0.34
CA ASP A 79 -13.58 1.08 -0.97
C ASP A 79 -13.45 1.60 -2.40
N ILE A 80 -12.40 2.38 -2.64
CA ILE A 80 -12.13 3.07 -3.91
C ILE A 80 -11.93 2.08 -5.08
N ASP A 81 -11.59 0.84 -4.77
CA ASP A 81 -11.40 -0.20 -5.79
C ASP A 81 -12.72 -0.78 -6.33
N ALA A 82 -13.84 -0.44 -5.76
CA ALA A 82 -15.12 -0.82 -6.31
C ALA A 82 -15.44 0.07 -7.53
N PRO A 83 -15.61 -0.48 -8.74
CA PRO A 83 -15.89 0.29 -9.95
C PRO A 83 -17.20 1.08 -9.89
N ASP A 84 -18.13 0.65 -9.06
CA ASP A 84 -19.36 1.36 -8.72
C ASP A 84 -19.30 1.71 -7.24
N SER A 85 -19.71 2.93 -6.86
CA SER A 85 -19.80 3.38 -5.47
C SER A 85 -20.65 2.38 -4.66
N TYR A 86 -20.00 1.32 -4.21
CA TYR A 86 -20.64 0.20 -3.54
C TYR A 86 -21.11 0.67 -2.18
N ASP A 87 -22.43 0.85 -2.05
CA ASP A 87 -23.07 1.15 -0.76
C ASP A 87 -23.02 -0.14 0.10
N ARG A 88 -21.94 -0.31 0.83
CA ARG A 88 -21.66 -1.49 1.65
C ARG A 88 -22.50 -1.52 2.93
N LYS A 89 -23.82 -1.40 2.76
CA LYS A 89 -24.77 -1.51 3.88
C LYS A 89 -24.86 -2.93 4.40
N ASP A 90 -24.63 -3.92 3.53
CA ASP A 90 -24.57 -5.33 3.94
C ASP A 90 -23.28 -5.64 4.67
N THR A 91 -23.39 -6.30 5.83
CA THR A 91 -22.23 -6.70 6.63
C THR A 91 -21.41 -7.77 5.93
N GLY A 92 -22.02 -8.65 5.13
CA GLY A 92 -21.33 -9.67 4.36
C GLY A 92 -20.38 -9.06 3.35
N ASP A 93 -20.87 -8.16 2.53
CA ASP A 93 -20.09 -7.44 1.53
C ASP A 93 -18.94 -6.63 2.15
N TYR A 94 -19.20 -6.03 3.30
CA TYR A 94 -18.17 -5.30 4.03
C TYR A 94 -17.03 -6.23 4.48
N LEU A 95 -17.35 -7.44 4.98
CA LEU A 95 -16.35 -8.40 5.42
C LEU A 95 -15.59 -9.05 4.25
N GLU A 96 -16.16 -9.06 3.03
CA GLU A 96 -15.45 -9.47 1.82
C GLU A 96 -14.20 -8.62 1.50
N LEU A 97 -14.07 -7.43 2.10
CA LEU A 97 -12.88 -6.61 1.91
C LEU A 97 -11.59 -7.33 2.37
N ALA A 98 -11.70 -8.24 3.34
CA ALA A 98 -10.56 -9.07 3.75
C ALA A 98 -10.08 -9.99 2.61
N GLU A 99 -10.99 -10.51 1.78
CA GLU A 99 -10.64 -11.32 0.61
C GLU A 99 -9.94 -10.47 -0.48
N ARG A 100 -10.30 -9.19 -0.59
CA ARG A 100 -9.62 -8.26 -1.48
C ARG A 100 -8.22 -7.92 -1.00
N PHE A 101 -8.02 -7.84 0.31
CA PHE A 101 -6.69 -7.67 0.88
C PHE A 101 -5.81 -8.90 0.58
N GLU A 102 -6.33 -10.10 0.75
CA GLU A 102 -5.61 -11.33 0.39
C GLU A 102 -5.25 -11.35 -1.10
N ARG A 103 -6.18 -10.99 -1.99
CA ARG A 103 -5.89 -10.88 -3.43
C ARG A 103 -4.79 -9.86 -3.72
N ASN A 104 -4.81 -8.70 -3.07
CA ASN A 104 -3.77 -7.71 -3.22
C ASN A 104 -2.37 -8.28 -2.84
N ILE A 105 -2.29 -9.05 -1.75
CA ILE A 105 -1.06 -9.76 -1.37
C ILE A 105 -0.63 -10.73 -2.49
N GLN A 106 -1.55 -11.53 -3.02
CA GLN A 106 -1.26 -12.48 -4.09
C GLN A 106 -0.81 -11.80 -5.39
N ASP A 107 -1.40 -10.66 -5.73
CA ASP A 107 -1.02 -9.87 -6.90
C ASP A 107 0.42 -9.36 -6.78
N VAL A 108 0.81 -8.85 -5.62
CA VAL A 108 2.19 -8.38 -5.37
C VAL A 108 3.18 -9.55 -5.35
N ILE A 109 2.79 -10.71 -4.78
CA ILE A 109 3.60 -11.95 -4.85
C ILE A 109 3.84 -12.32 -6.33
N ALA A 110 2.79 -12.29 -7.16
CA ALA A 110 2.91 -12.62 -8.57
C ALA A 110 3.85 -11.64 -9.31
N ALA A 111 3.84 -10.36 -8.98
CA ALA A 111 4.80 -9.38 -9.51
C ALA A 111 6.24 -9.71 -9.10
N CYS A 112 6.46 -10.09 -7.83
CA CYS A 112 7.77 -10.52 -7.33
C CYS A 112 8.27 -11.76 -8.09
N ASP A 113 7.43 -12.78 -8.26
CA ASP A 113 7.77 -14.02 -8.94
C ASP A 113 8.03 -13.81 -10.43
N TYR A 114 7.27 -12.94 -11.08
CA TYR A 114 7.50 -12.54 -12.46
C TYR A 114 8.90 -11.94 -12.64
N VAL A 115 9.27 -10.98 -11.80
CA VAL A 115 10.58 -10.32 -11.88
C VAL A 115 11.70 -11.30 -11.52
N LYS A 116 11.51 -12.13 -10.49
CA LYS A 116 12.44 -13.23 -10.13
C LYS A 116 12.74 -14.12 -11.34
N GLY A 117 11.68 -14.57 -12.03
CA GLY A 117 11.82 -15.42 -13.21
C GLY A 117 12.58 -14.73 -14.34
N ARG A 118 12.23 -13.47 -14.63
CA ARG A 118 12.93 -12.69 -15.68
C ARG A 118 14.40 -12.47 -15.40
N LYS A 119 14.76 -12.25 -14.14
CA LYS A 119 16.16 -12.01 -13.71
C LYS A 119 16.94 -13.31 -13.49
N HIS A 120 16.29 -14.46 -13.53
CA HIS A 120 16.86 -15.75 -13.13
C HIS A 120 17.45 -15.71 -11.71
N SER A 121 16.87 -14.87 -10.84
CA SER A 121 17.33 -14.67 -9.48
C SER A 121 17.03 -15.89 -8.60
N GLN A 122 17.95 -16.21 -7.68
CA GLN A 122 17.74 -17.21 -6.65
C GLN A 122 17.19 -16.58 -5.35
N LYS A 123 17.18 -15.25 -5.28
CA LYS A 123 16.68 -14.51 -4.12
C LYS A 123 15.14 -14.62 -4.06
N THR A 124 14.61 -14.58 -2.84
CA THR A 124 13.17 -14.42 -2.60
C THR A 124 12.92 -13.01 -2.13
N MET A 125 11.99 -12.31 -2.79
CA MET A 125 11.47 -11.03 -2.33
C MET A 125 10.32 -11.30 -1.39
N TYR A 126 10.37 -10.75 -0.18
CA TYR A 126 9.28 -10.84 0.79
C TYR A 126 8.37 -9.61 0.71
N ILE A 127 7.19 -9.71 1.29
CA ILE A 127 6.24 -8.59 1.38
C ILE A 127 6.27 -8.03 2.79
N SER A 128 6.34 -6.71 2.89
CA SER A 128 6.13 -5.96 4.12
C SER A 128 4.75 -5.31 4.06
N ALA A 129 3.76 -5.87 4.73
CA ALA A 129 2.47 -5.20 4.93
C ALA A 129 2.64 -4.22 6.10
N ASP A 130 3.22 -3.06 5.83
CA ASP A 130 3.70 -2.11 6.82
C ASP A 130 2.73 -0.95 7.06
N GLU A 131 1.72 -0.78 6.19
CA GLU A 131 0.68 0.22 6.40
C GLU A 131 -0.69 -0.31 5.94
N TYR A 132 -1.54 -0.65 6.90
CA TYR A 132 -2.90 -1.11 6.62
C TYR A 132 -3.84 -0.76 7.76
N ASN A 133 -5.09 -0.46 7.41
CA ASN A 133 -6.13 -0.22 8.42
C ASN A 133 -7.52 -0.33 7.80
N VAL A 134 -8.53 -0.28 8.66
CA VAL A 134 -9.92 -0.09 8.29
C VAL A 134 -10.30 1.35 8.59
N ILE A 135 -10.73 2.10 7.57
CA ILE A 135 -11.17 3.48 7.70
C ILE A 135 -12.65 3.57 7.29
N ASP A 136 -13.53 3.65 8.27
CA ASP A 136 -14.94 3.94 8.03
C ASP A 136 -15.16 5.44 7.97
N ILE A 137 -15.49 5.92 6.76
CA ILE A 137 -15.93 7.28 6.55
C ILE A 137 -17.45 7.24 6.54
N ASP A 138 -18.08 7.61 7.65
CA ASP A 138 -19.52 7.84 7.67
C ASP A 138 -19.86 9.03 6.77
N GLY A 139 -20.88 8.86 5.91
CA GLY A 139 -21.21 9.81 4.85
C GLY A 139 -21.63 11.22 5.31
N GLU A 140 -21.79 11.44 6.60
CA GLU A 140 -22.16 12.75 7.16
C GLU A 140 -21.00 13.75 7.23
N ASP A 141 -19.76 13.29 7.02
CA ASP A 141 -18.57 14.15 7.08
C ASP A 141 -18.01 14.55 5.69
N GLU A 142 -18.79 14.41 4.63
CA GLU A 142 -18.41 14.93 3.30
C GLU A 142 -18.21 16.46 3.29
N GLU A 143 -18.78 17.18 4.25
CA GLU A 143 -18.52 18.62 4.42
C GLU A 143 -17.06 18.97 4.75
N GLY A 144 -16.28 18.01 5.27
CA GLY A 144 -14.87 18.23 5.62
C GLY A 144 -13.88 17.94 4.48
N SER A 145 -14.23 17.08 3.52
CA SER A 145 -13.31 16.61 2.48
C SER A 145 -13.07 17.60 1.34
N GLY A 146 -13.89 18.65 1.23
CA GLY A 146 -13.78 19.69 0.19
C GLY A 146 -13.27 21.06 0.67
N LYS A 147 -13.02 21.22 1.97
CA LYS A 147 -12.47 22.50 2.46
C LYS A 147 -10.96 22.53 2.21
N PRO A 148 -10.42 23.64 1.64
CA PRO A 148 -8.99 23.78 1.48
C PRO A 148 -8.30 23.63 2.85
N GLN A 149 -7.38 22.69 2.96
CA GLN A 149 -6.59 22.53 4.17
C GLN A 149 -5.75 23.79 4.37
N ILE A 150 -5.93 24.42 5.51
CA ILE A 150 -5.05 25.52 5.91
C ILE A 150 -3.67 24.92 6.20
N PRO A 151 -2.57 25.41 5.57
CA PRO A 151 -1.27 24.76 5.60
C PRO A 151 -0.68 24.45 6.99
N TRP A 152 -1.22 25.07 8.05
CA TRP A 152 -0.81 24.86 9.44
C TRP A 152 -1.90 24.23 10.32
N GLN A 153 -2.97 23.75 9.73
CA GLN A 153 -4.00 23.07 10.48
C GLN A 153 -3.50 21.66 10.82
N ILE A 154 -3.43 21.36 12.11
CA ILE A 154 -3.21 19.99 12.60
C ILE A 154 -4.30 19.13 11.99
N GLY A 155 -3.92 18.04 11.35
CA GLY A 155 -4.74 17.22 10.46
C GLY A 155 -6.23 17.10 10.82
N PRO A 156 -7.09 16.84 9.86
CA PRO A 156 -8.52 16.86 10.07
C PRO A 156 -8.93 15.93 11.20
N ALA A 157 -9.84 16.39 12.04
CA ALA A 157 -10.40 15.59 13.16
C ALA A 157 -10.98 14.22 12.72
N GLY A 158 -11.21 14.04 11.41
CA GLY A 158 -11.66 12.79 10.81
C GLY A 158 -10.69 11.62 10.88
N SER A 159 -9.40 11.85 11.18
CA SER A 159 -8.43 10.78 11.39
C SER A 159 -8.59 10.02 12.71
N GLN A 160 -9.49 10.47 13.59
CA GLN A 160 -9.74 9.89 14.92
C GLN A 160 -11.10 9.16 15.02
N ARG A 161 -11.63 8.68 13.92
CA ARG A 161 -12.91 7.97 13.94
C ARG A 161 -12.80 6.66 14.70
N GLY A 162 -13.71 6.44 15.62
CA GLY A 162 -13.79 5.23 16.40
C GLY A 162 -14.09 4.02 15.50
N MET A 163 -13.43 2.90 15.76
CA MET A 163 -13.75 1.64 15.10
C MET A 163 -15.15 1.18 15.51
N THR A 164 -15.97 0.86 14.51
CA THR A 164 -17.26 0.19 14.73
C THR A 164 -17.05 -1.30 14.97
N MET A 165 -18.11 -2.01 15.41
CA MET A 165 -18.03 -3.47 15.51
C MET A 165 -17.70 -4.11 14.15
N LYS A 166 -18.26 -3.59 13.06
CA LYS A 166 -17.98 -4.07 11.69
C LYS A 166 -16.52 -3.87 11.32
N SER A 167 -15.97 -2.67 11.55
CA SER A 167 -14.58 -2.37 11.24
C SER A 167 -13.61 -3.18 12.11
N THR A 168 -13.97 -3.45 13.37
CA THR A 168 -13.19 -4.34 14.24
C THR A 168 -13.17 -5.78 13.72
N LEU A 169 -14.32 -6.31 13.27
CA LEU A 169 -14.38 -7.65 12.67
C LEU A 169 -13.60 -7.72 11.36
N LEU A 170 -13.72 -6.72 10.49
CA LEU A 170 -12.95 -6.65 9.25
C LEU A 170 -11.45 -6.61 9.53
N PHE A 171 -11.02 -5.78 10.49
CA PHE A 171 -9.62 -5.73 10.90
C PHE A 171 -9.13 -7.10 11.41
N GLY A 172 -9.93 -7.78 12.23
CA GLY A 172 -9.62 -9.14 12.71
C GLY A 172 -9.47 -10.15 11.55
N LEU A 173 -10.36 -10.11 10.55
CA LEU A 173 -10.26 -10.95 9.35
C LEU A 173 -9.01 -10.61 8.54
N THR A 174 -8.68 -9.32 8.39
CA THR A 174 -7.46 -8.88 7.72
C THR A 174 -6.21 -9.45 8.38
N MET A 175 -6.16 -9.46 9.73
CA MET A 175 -5.06 -10.08 10.46
C MET A 175 -4.95 -11.58 10.18
N ILE A 176 -6.06 -12.29 10.06
CA ILE A 176 -6.06 -13.73 9.71
C ILE A 176 -5.47 -13.98 8.31
N LYS A 177 -5.69 -13.04 7.38
CA LYS A 177 -5.14 -13.17 6.01
C LYS A 177 -3.64 -12.87 5.92
N LEU A 178 -3.06 -12.22 6.93
CA LEU A 178 -1.63 -11.95 7.02
C LEU A 178 -0.82 -13.14 7.55
N PHE A 179 -1.45 -14.04 8.29
CA PHE A 179 -0.83 -15.20 8.95
C PHE A 179 -1.37 -16.53 8.43
#